data_a43bcd39d2146488ca2e491f341b805a
#
_entry.id   a43bcd39d2146488ca2e491f341b805a
#
_cell.length_a   1.000
_cell.length_b   1.000
_cell.length_c   1.000
_cell.angle_alpha   90.00
_cell.angle_beta   90.00
_cell.angle_gamma   90.00
#
_symmetry.space_group_name_H-M   'P 1'
#
loop_
_entity.id
_entity.type
_entity.pdbx_description
1 polymer ?
#
loop_
_entity_poly.entity_id
_entity_poly.type
_entity_poly.pdbx_seq_one_letter_code
_entity_poly.pdbx_strand_id
1 'polypeptide(L)'
;MASIATEVRSELGPRLGRAEPSVAINLLIAIAGLAVLTLFAAHRSHREYLWLGLYLLLSSVADGVWTLIDTGFIPLWVDCPANSAGYLGFAALVEFTFSFVRRRVSLGWRVYQFLLGIGALSTYLFYRGAQSLSAFDAELALLILPAAVLLPILLLVWYRRGNHEASWLIFPILLSCMTIVLYDSGWATSVLGWKLPRYLTESLEIGVVPLQVWDVANLLFIPTIGVVILLRFTRASREQANAAAEFGAAREIQRTLVPASLPAFPGYQIDAAYIPAAEVGGDLYQVIAKTDGSFLVVVGDVSGKGLKAAMSGAVAIGALRTLTAANLSPALLLEGLNRQITAGGHSGFITCLCVEIHPDGWSVFANAGHLSPYRNGEELDCGASLPLGLIKDADYREARIRLFPGDKLTLLTDGVVEARNSQGELFGFERTLAISSQSAQHIARTALEFGQDDDITVLTVMFES
;
A
#
# COMPACT_ATOMS: atom_id res chain seq x y z
N MET A 1 -17.10 -64.10 -14.27
CA MET A 1 -16.51 -62.73 -14.44
C MET A 1 -17.45 -61.75 -15.19
N ALA A 2 -18.08 -62.11 -16.30
CA ALA A 2 -19.00 -61.21 -17.03
C ALA A 2 -20.25 -60.82 -16.20
N SER A 3 -20.81 -61.76 -15.40
CA SER A 3 -21.98 -61.50 -14.54
C SER A 3 -21.68 -60.52 -13.41
N ILE A 4 -20.51 -60.62 -12.77
CA ILE A 4 -20.07 -59.70 -11.71
C ILE A 4 -19.79 -58.30 -12.28
N ALA A 5 -19.18 -58.20 -13.47
CA ALA A 5 -18.94 -56.92 -14.14
C ALA A 5 -20.22 -56.24 -14.57
N THR A 6 -21.27 -56.99 -14.92
CA THR A 6 -22.59 -56.42 -15.27
C THR A 6 -23.37 -55.98 -14.04
N GLU A 7 -23.27 -56.71 -12.94
CA GLU A 7 -23.90 -56.37 -11.66
C GLU A 7 -23.23 -55.17 -11.01
N VAL A 8 -21.90 -55.10 -11.02
CA VAL A 8 -21.13 -53.93 -10.60
C VAL A 8 -21.46 -52.71 -11.45
N ARG A 9 -21.63 -52.84 -12.76
CA ARG A 9 -22.00 -51.74 -13.67
C ARG A 9 -23.44 -51.29 -13.48
N SER A 10 -24.37 -52.17 -13.11
CA SER A 10 -25.76 -51.82 -12.85
C SER A 10 -25.96 -51.10 -11.51
N GLU A 11 -25.14 -51.36 -10.51
CA GLU A 11 -25.22 -50.64 -9.21
C GLU A 11 -24.36 -49.37 -9.16
N LEU A 12 -23.17 -49.37 -9.76
CA LEU A 12 -22.27 -48.24 -9.79
C LEU A 12 -22.68 -47.13 -10.78
N GLY A 13 -23.27 -47.48 -11.91
CA GLY A 13 -23.68 -46.52 -12.93
C GLY A 13 -24.64 -45.46 -12.44
N PRO A 14 -25.74 -45.79 -11.72
CA PRO A 14 -26.68 -44.85 -11.18
C PRO A 14 -26.08 -44.01 -10.02
N ARG A 15 -25.17 -44.58 -9.22
CA ARG A 15 -24.49 -43.89 -8.12
C ARG A 15 -23.45 -42.86 -8.64
N LEU A 16 -22.65 -43.25 -9.64
CA LEU A 16 -21.73 -42.37 -10.34
C LEU A 16 -22.47 -41.18 -11.01
N GLY A 17 -23.55 -41.44 -11.74
CA GLY A 17 -24.34 -40.37 -12.39
C GLY A 17 -24.94 -39.38 -11.44
N ARG A 18 -25.18 -39.72 -10.17
CA ARG A 18 -25.61 -38.78 -9.10
C ARG A 18 -24.45 -38.01 -8.50
N ALA A 19 -23.25 -38.54 -8.48
CA ALA A 19 -22.06 -37.91 -7.91
C ALA A 19 -21.36 -36.97 -8.91
N GLU A 20 -21.51 -37.21 -10.23
CA GLU A 20 -20.82 -36.41 -11.27
C GLU A 20 -20.95 -34.91 -11.12
N PRO A 21 -22.14 -34.30 -10.83
CA PRO A 21 -22.25 -32.86 -10.69
C PRO A 21 -21.49 -32.30 -9.49
N SER A 22 -21.58 -32.95 -8.34
CA SER A 22 -20.90 -32.52 -7.11
C SER A 22 -19.37 -32.64 -7.24
N VAL A 23 -18.88 -33.69 -7.89
CA VAL A 23 -17.43 -33.83 -8.20
C VAL A 23 -16.96 -32.71 -9.11
N ALA A 24 -17.72 -32.40 -10.17
CA ALA A 24 -17.38 -31.32 -11.09
C ALA A 24 -17.34 -29.95 -10.40
N ILE A 25 -18.30 -29.68 -9.51
CA ILE A 25 -18.36 -28.44 -8.72
C ILE A 25 -17.15 -28.33 -7.78
N ASN A 26 -16.82 -29.40 -7.07
CA ASN A 26 -15.66 -29.42 -6.18
C ASN A 26 -14.34 -29.25 -6.95
N LEU A 27 -14.23 -29.78 -8.17
CA LEU A 27 -13.07 -29.52 -9.02
C LEU A 27 -12.99 -28.04 -9.44
N LEU A 28 -14.12 -27.40 -9.76
CA LEU A 28 -14.17 -25.96 -10.04
C LEU A 28 -13.73 -25.13 -8.82
N ILE A 29 -14.16 -25.52 -7.61
CA ILE A 29 -13.74 -24.87 -6.37
C ILE A 29 -12.22 -25.00 -6.17
N ALA A 30 -11.64 -26.18 -6.43
CA ALA A 30 -10.21 -26.42 -6.35
C ALA A 30 -9.43 -25.55 -7.35
N ILE A 31 -9.90 -25.48 -8.60
CA ILE A 31 -9.29 -24.62 -9.63
C ILE A 31 -9.36 -23.13 -9.20
N ALA A 32 -10.49 -22.68 -8.69
CA ALA A 32 -10.64 -21.32 -8.15
C ALA A 32 -9.67 -21.06 -6.98
N GLY A 33 -9.51 -22.03 -6.09
CA GLY A 33 -8.56 -21.96 -4.99
C GLY A 33 -7.11 -21.81 -5.46
N LEU A 34 -6.70 -22.60 -6.45
CA LEU A 34 -5.37 -22.48 -7.08
C LEU A 34 -5.18 -21.14 -7.77
N ALA A 35 -6.19 -20.65 -8.50
CA ALA A 35 -6.15 -19.35 -9.14
C ALA A 35 -5.97 -18.21 -8.12
N VAL A 36 -6.67 -18.27 -6.98
CA VAL A 36 -6.52 -17.30 -5.90
C VAL A 36 -5.12 -17.38 -5.24
N LEU A 37 -4.54 -18.57 -5.10
CA LEU A 37 -3.16 -18.71 -4.60
C LEU A 37 -2.12 -18.15 -5.58
N THR A 38 -2.34 -18.23 -6.89
CA THR A 38 -1.46 -17.56 -7.86
C THR A 38 -1.54 -16.04 -7.75
N LEU A 39 -2.73 -15.47 -7.46
CA LEU A 39 -2.87 -14.05 -7.16
C LEU A 39 -2.10 -13.67 -5.90
N PHE A 40 -2.12 -14.50 -4.86
CA PHE A 40 -1.29 -14.27 -3.67
C PHE A 40 0.20 -14.31 -3.98
N ALA A 41 0.66 -15.25 -4.81
CA ALA A 41 2.07 -15.35 -5.20
C ALA A 41 2.56 -14.09 -5.93
N ALA A 42 1.68 -13.47 -6.74
CA ALA A 42 1.92 -12.22 -7.44
C ALA A 42 1.83 -10.98 -6.51
N HIS A 43 0.96 -11.03 -5.49
CA HIS A 43 0.68 -9.88 -4.60
C HIS A 43 0.76 -10.31 -3.12
N ARG A 44 1.96 -10.59 -2.63
CA ARG A 44 2.21 -11.14 -1.29
C ARG A 44 1.78 -10.25 -0.11
N SER A 45 1.54 -8.97 -0.34
CA SER A 45 1.00 -8.05 0.65
C SER A 45 -0.47 -8.33 1.00
N HIS A 46 -1.20 -9.00 0.12
CA HIS A 46 -2.62 -9.31 0.26
C HIS A 46 -2.85 -10.70 0.84
N ARG A 47 -2.67 -10.83 2.16
CA ARG A 47 -2.80 -12.13 2.88
C ARG A 47 -4.20 -12.77 2.76
N GLU A 48 -5.22 -11.98 2.48
CA GLU A 48 -6.58 -12.46 2.24
C GLU A 48 -6.66 -13.46 1.08
N TYR A 49 -5.85 -13.31 0.03
CA TYR A 49 -5.82 -14.27 -1.09
C TYR A 49 -5.23 -15.63 -0.66
N LEU A 50 -4.23 -15.63 0.23
CA LEU A 50 -3.69 -16.86 0.79
C LEU A 50 -4.78 -17.65 1.52
N TRP A 51 -5.48 -16.99 2.45
CA TRP A 51 -6.46 -17.65 3.30
C TRP A 51 -7.69 -18.11 2.52
N LEU A 52 -8.15 -17.30 1.55
CA LEU A 52 -9.24 -17.71 0.66
C LEU A 52 -8.85 -18.91 -0.21
N GLY A 53 -7.67 -18.90 -0.81
CA GLY A 53 -7.20 -20.02 -1.62
C GLY A 53 -7.06 -21.32 -0.80
N LEU A 54 -6.55 -21.23 0.43
CA LEU A 54 -6.49 -22.35 1.35
C LEU A 54 -7.88 -22.85 1.74
N TYR A 55 -8.82 -21.96 2.05
CA TYR A 55 -10.20 -22.32 2.35
C TYR A 55 -10.84 -23.08 1.19
N LEU A 56 -10.75 -22.55 -0.04
CA LEU A 56 -11.33 -23.19 -1.23
C LEU A 56 -10.73 -24.57 -1.51
N LEU A 57 -9.42 -24.73 -1.38
CA LEU A 57 -8.77 -26.03 -1.59
C LEU A 57 -9.13 -27.04 -0.51
N LEU A 58 -9.12 -26.63 0.76
CA LEU A 58 -9.41 -27.53 1.88
C LEU A 58 -10.88 -27.95 1.88
N SER A 59 -11.82 -27.04 1.57
CA SER A 59 -13.25 -27.39 1.44
C SER A 59 -13.48 -28.30 0.23
N SER A 60 -12.85 -28.04 -0.90
CA SER A 60 -12.93 -28.90 -2.07
C SER A 60 -12.45 -30.34 -1.79
N VAL A 61 -11.38 -30.48 -1.01
CA VAL A 61 -10.88 -31.82 -0.59
C VAL A 61 -11.89 -32.49 0.34
N ALA A 62 -12.41 -31.75 1.33
CA ALA A 62 -13.38 -32.28 2.28
C ALA A 62 -14.65 -32.80 1.56
N ASP A 63 -15.30 -31.95 0.78
CA ASP A 63 -16.57 -32.26 0.14
C ASP A 63 -16.42 -33.23 -1.05
N GLY A 64 -15.32 -33.09 -1.82
CA GLY A 64 -15.05 -33.93 -2.98
C GLY A 64 -14.73 -35.39 -2.62
N VAL A 65 -13.94 -35.58 -1.54
CA VAL A 65 -13.62 -36.93 -1.04
C VAL A 65 -14.86 -37.62 -0.49
N TRP A 66 -15.71 -36.91 0.26
CA TRP A 66 -16.99 -37.43 0.74
C TRP A 66 -17.87 -37.95 -0.40
N THR A 67 -18.03 -37.14 -1.45
CA THR A 67 -18.81 -37.50 -2.63
C THR A 67 -18.27 -38.77 -3.28
N LEU A 68 -16.95 -38.95 -3.35
CA LEU A 68 -16.31 -40.14 -3.95
C LEU A 68 -16.40 -41.38 -3.06
N ILE A 69 -16.39 -41.21 -1.73
CA ILE A 69 -16.58 -42.32 -0.77
C ILE A 69 -18.01 -42.86 -0.86
N ASP A 70 -19.01 -41.97 -0.96
CA ASP A 70 -20.44 -42.36 -1.05
C ASP A 70 -20.71 -43.17 -2.33
N THR A 71 -19.92 -42.98 -3.38
CA THR A 71 -19.95 -43.83 -4.60
C THR A 71 -19.26 -45.16 -4.44
N GLY A 72 -18.50 -45.40 -3.35
CA GLY A 72 -17.69 -46.60 -3.14
C GLY A 72 -16.37 -46.63 -3.93
N PHE A 73 -15.98 -45.53 -4.56
CA PHE A 73 -14.79 -45.43 -5.41
C PHE A 73 -13.48 -45.29 -4.61
N ILE A 74 -13.57 -44.67 -3.41
CA ILE A 74 -12.41 -44.40 -2.55
C ILE A 74 -12.57 -45.14 -1.21
N PRO A 75 -11.51 -45.71 -0.67
CA PRO A 75 -11.54 -46.41 0.62
C PRO A 75 -11.87 -45.45 1.77
N LEU A 76 -12.58 -45.95 2.76
CA LEU A 76 -13.04 -45.16 3.93
C LEU A 76 -11.90 -44.49 4.70
N TRP A 77 -10.66 -44.99 4.67
CA TRP A 77 -9.53 -44.40 5.38
C TRP A 77 -9.10 -43.03 4.81
N VAL A 78 -9.46 -42.73 3.55
CA VAL A 78 -9.20 -41.41 2.90
C VAL A 78 -10.11 -40.33 3.47
N ASP A 79 -11.21 -40.68 4.11
CA ASP A 79 -12.13 -39.78 4.75
C ASP A 79 -11.50 -39.05 5.95
N CYS A 80 -10.57 -39.70 6.66
CA CYS A 80 -9.88 -39.07 7.81
C CYS A 80 -9.16 -37.77 7.42
N PRO A 81 -8.26 -37.70 6.42
CA PRO A 81 -7.63 -36.49 5.98
C PRO A 81 -8.63 -35.50 5.36
N ALA A 82 -9.70 -35.96 4.74
CA ALA A 82 -10.75 -35.10 4.18
C ALA A 82 -11.51 -34.33 5.27
N ASN A 83 -11.97 -35.03 6.30
CA ASN A 83 -12.62 -34.37 7.44
C ASN A 83 -11.67 -33.41 8.17
N SER A 84 -10.40 -33.78 8.33
CA SER A 84 -9.38 -32.87 8.90
C SER A 84 -9.21 -31.62 8.03
N ALA A 85 -9.25 -31.74 6.69
CA ALA A 85 -9.21 -30.62 5.78
C ALA A 85 -10.43 -29.68 5.98
N GLY A 86 -11.63 -30.22 6.26
CA GLY A 86 -12.82 -29.44 6.57
C GLY A 86 -12.61 -28.51 7.78
N TYR A 87 -12.12 -29.01 8.90
CA TYR A 87 -11.82 -28.21 10.09
C TYR A 87 -10.79 -27.10 9.80
N LEU A 88 -9.71 -27.46 9.10
CA LEU A 88 -8.67 -26.50 8.73
C LEU A 88 -9.18 -25.44 7.71
N GLY A 89 -10.10 -25.84 6.84
CA GLY A 89 -10.80 -24.93 5.93
C GLY A 89 -11.56 -23.84 6.70
N PHE A 90 -12.29 -24.20 7.77
CA PHE A 90 -12.95 -23.22 8.62
C PHE A 90 -11.99 -22.28 9.32
N ALA A 91 -10.87 -22.80 9.80
CA ALA A 91 -9.84 -21.95 10.40
C ALA A 91 -9.31 -20.92 9.35
N ALA A 92 -9.13 -21.34 8.10
CA ALA A 92 -8.74 -20.48 7.00
C ALA A 92 -9.84 -19.45 6.64
N LEU A 93 -11.13 -19.83 6.69
CA LEU A 93 -12.26 -18.93 6.46
C LEU A 93 -12.33 -17.80 7.49
N VAL A 94 -12.03 -18.10 8.77
CA VAL A 94 -11.90 -17.09 9.82
C VAL A 94 -10.78 -16.11 9.47
N GLU A 95 -9.58 -16.60 9.17
CA GLU A 95 -8.44 -15.75 8.78
C GLU A 95 -8.76 -14.91 7.55
N PHE A 96 -9.39 -15.49 6.53
CA PHE A 96 -9.83 -14.78 5.35
C PHE A 96 -10.76 -13.62 5.71
N THR A 97 -11.82 -13.90 6.50
CA THR A 97 -12.83 -12.90 6.87
C THR A 97 -12.20 -11.72 7.59
N PHE A 98 -11.35 -11.96 8.59
CA PHE A 98 -10.68 -10.90 9.34
C PHE A 98 -9.65 -10.13 8.50
N SER A 99 -8.86 -10.84 7.69
CA SER A 99 -7.85 -10.25 6.81
C SER A 99 -8.48 -9.35 5.75
N PHE A 100 -9.58 -9.79 5.14
CA PHE A 100 -10.33 -9.04 4.14
C PHE A 100 -10.87 -7.72 4.69
N VAL A 101 -11.42 -7.72 5.90
CA VAL A 101 -11.96 -6.53 6.58
C VAL A 101 -10.87 -5.70 7.27
N ARG A 102 -9.59 -6.07 7.10
CA ARG A 102 -8.40 -5.43 7.69
C ARG A 102 -8.45 -5.32 9.21
N ARG A 103 -8.96 -6.38 9.88
CA ARG A 103 -9.01 -6.46 11.33
C ARG A 103 -8.12 -7.59 11.85
N ARG A 104 -7.59 -7.41 13.07
CA ARG A 104 -6.83 -8.47 13.74
C ARG A 104 -7.80 -9.50 14.31
N VAL A 105 -7.45 -10.78 14.20
CA VAL A 105 -8.19 -11.88 14.79
C VAL A 105 -8.09 -11.76 16.32
N SER A 106 -9.24 -11.71 17.01
CA SER A 106 -9.29 -11.59 18.47
C SER A 106 -8.85 -12.89 19.16
N LEU A 107 -8.48 -12.80 20.44
CA LEU A 107 -8.06 -13.96 21.23
C LEU A 107 -9.13 -15.07 21.23
N GLY A 108 -10.41 -14.73 21.36
CA GLY A 108 -11.51 -15.71 21.33
C GLY A 108 -11.55 -16.49 20.03
N TRP A 109 -11.35 -15.82 18.88
CA TRP A 109 -11.24 -16.48 17.57
C TRP A 109 -9.96 -17.30 17.42
N ARG A 110 -8.86 -16.93 18.06
CA ARG A 110 -7.62 -17.74 18.10
C ARG A 110 -7.82 -19.03 18.89
N VAL A 111 -8.48 -18.94 20.03
CA VAL A 111 -8.87 -20.12 20.82
C VAL A 111 -9.79 -21.03 20.00
N TYR A 112 -10.76 -20.43 19.30
CA TYR A 112 -11.64 -21.19 18.42
C TYR A 112 -10.88 -21.91 17.29
N GLN A 113 -9.95 -21.25 16.62
CA GLN A 113 -9.09 -21.88 15.60
C GLN A 113 -8.24 -23.03 16.17
N PHE A 114 -7.76 -22.88 17.41
CA PHE A 114 -7.06 -23.95 18.12
C PHE A 114 -7.96 -25.16 18.38
N LEU A 115 -9.22 -24.93 18.78
CA LEU A 115 -10.21 -25.99 18.93
C LEU A 115 -10.53 -26.70 17.61
N LEU A 116 -10.63 -25.96 16.50
CA LEU A 116 -10.74 -26.58 15.16
C LEU A 116 -9.54 -27.47 14.83
N GLY A 117 -8.33 -27.06 15.23
CA GLY A 117 -7.11 -27.87 15.09
C GLY A 117 -7.18 -29.17 15.91
N ILE A 118 -7.74 -29.12 17.12
CA ILE A 118 -8.00 -30.33 17.94
C ILE A 118 -9.04 -31.20 17.23
N GLY A 119 -10.14 -30.64 16.70
CA GLY A 119 -11.14 -31.36 15.93
C GLY A 119 -10.53 -32.06 14.71
N ALA A 120 -9.62 -31.40 14.00
CA ALA A 120 -8.90 -32.05 12.89
C ALA A 120 -8.07 -33.26 13.32
N LEU A 121 -7.53 -33.25 14.54
CA LEU A 121 -6.79 -34.39 15.10
C LEU A 121 -7.74 -35.48 15.65
N SER A 122 -8.93 -35.10 16.14
CA SER A 122 -9.90 -36.07 16.69
C SER A 122 -10.47 -36.99 15.62
N THR A 123 -10.50 -36.58 14.36
CA THR A 123 -10.89 -37.44 13.23
C THR A 123 -10.09 -38.76 13.20
N TYR A 124 -8.81 -38.71 13.58
CA TYR A 124 -7.98 -39.90 13.70
C TYR A 124 -8.46 -40.86 14.79
N LEU A 125 -8.99 -40.35 15.94
CA LEU A 125 -9.52 -41.16 17.03
C LEU A 125 -10.80 -41.90 16.60
N PHE A 126 -11.64 -41.26 15.79
CA PHE A 126 -12.81 -41.91 15.20
C PHE A 126 -12.42 -43.11 14.33
N TYR A 127 -11.46 -42.92 13.42
CA TYR A 127 -11.00 -44.01 12.53
C TYR A 127 -10.24 -45.15 13.26
N ARG A 128 -9.73 -44.89 14.46
CA ARG A 128 -9.18 -45.89 15.37
C ARG A 128 -10.25 -46.63 16.17
N GLY A 129 -11.53 -46.30 15.99
CA GLY A 129 -12.63 -46.87 16.74
C GLY A 129 -12.70 -46.45 18.21
N ALA A 130 -11.97 -45.39 18.57
CA ALA A 130 -12.00 -44.82 19.94
C ALA A 130 -13.20 -43.90 20.17
N GLN A 131 -13.91 -43.50 19.09
CA GLN A 131 -15.08 -42.61 19.11
C GLN A 131 -16.22 -43.21 18.32
N SER A 132 -17.47 -43.06 18.77
CA SER A 132 -18.65 -43.47 18.02
C SER A 132 -18.99 -42.45 16.92
N LEU A 133 -19.69 -42.90 15.88
CA LEU A 133 -20.16 -42.04 14.79
C LEU A 133 -20.98 -40.86 15.33
N SER A 134 -21.93 -41.13 16.25
CA SER A 134 -22.77 -40.06 16.83
C SER A 134 -21.99 -39.05 17.67
N ALA A 135 -20.92 -39.46 18.33
CA ALA A 135 -20.04 -38.57 19.06
C ALA A 135 -19.19 -37.71 18.11
N PHE A 136 -18.73 -38.30 17.01
CA PHE A 136 -17.99 -37.57 15.96
C PHE A 136 -18.85 -36.51 15.27
N ASP A 137 -20.07 -36.86 14.88
CA ASP A 137 -21.03 -35.92 14.26
C ASP A 137 -21.40 -34.78 15.23
N ALA A 138 -21.57 -35.08 16.54
CA ALA A 138 -21.86 -34.08 17.55
C ALA A 138 -20.67 -33.11 17.75
N GLU A 139 -19.45 -33.62 17.72
CA GLU A 139 -18.23 -32.82 17.78
C GLU A 139 -18.10 -31.90 16.56
N LEU A 140 -18.35 -32.44 15.34
CA LEU A 140 -18.32 -31.69 14.11
C LEU A 140 -19.32 -30.51 14.16
N ALA A 141 -20.56 -30.78 14.52
CA ALA A 141 -21.61 -29.76 14.67
C ALA A 141 -21.23 -28.72 15.72
N LEU A 142 -20.74 -29.14 16.90
CA LEU A 142 -20.36 -28.26 18.00
C LEU A 142 -19.22 -27.32 17.61
N LEU A 143 -18.25 -27.80 16.82
CA LEU A 143 -17.09 -27.01 16.41
C LEU A 143 -17.35 -26.11 15.19
N ILE A 144 -18.20 -26.52 14.26
CA ILE A 144 -18.41 -25.79 12.98
C ILE A 144 -19.56 -24.79 13.07
N LEU A 145 -20.70 -25.14 13.69
CA LEU A 145 -21.87 -24.28 13.80
C LEU A 145 -21.59 -22.88 14.39
N PRO A 146 -20.74 -22.72 15.43
CA PRO A 146 -20.45 -21.40 15.97
C PRO A 146 -19.89 -20.43 14.91
N ALA A 147 -18.98 -20.89 14.05
CA ALA A 147 -18.46 -20.04 12.98
C ALA A 147 -19.53 -19.72 11.93
N ALA A 148 -20.33 -20.71 11.54
CA ALA A 148 -21.40 -20.54 10.57
C ALA A 148 -22.45 -19.50 10.99
N VAL A 149 -22.69 -19.35 12.29
CA VAL A 149 -23.63 -18.37 12.83
C VAL A 149 -22.93 -17.05 13.18
N LEU A 150 -21.78 -17.10 13.81
CA LEU A 150 -21.13 -15.90 14.35
C LEU A 150 -20.43 -15.06 13.28
N LEU A 151 -19.88 -15.66 12.19
CA LEU A 151 -19.21 -14.88 11.15
C LEU A 151 -20.16 -13.94 10.39
N PRO A 152 -21.35 -14.38 9.92
CA PRO A 152 -22.30 -13.45 9.31
C PRO A 152 -22.78 -12.34 10.24
N ILE A 153 -23.04 -12.68 11.51
CA ILE A 153 -23.44 -11.70 12.55
C ILE A 153 -22.32 -10.68 12.75
N LEU A 154 -21.07 -11.12 12.85
CA LEU A 154 -19.90 -10.27 13.04
C LEU A 154 -19.71 -9.31 11.87
N LEU A 155 -19.86 -9.80 10.63
CA LEU A 155 -19.82 -8.97 9.41
C LEU A 155 -20.92 -7.91 9.42
N LEU A 156 -22.14 -8.26 9.82
CA LEU A 156 -23.26 -7.33 9.94
C LEU A 156 -22.99 -6.25 11.00
N VAL A 157 -22.42 -6.63 12.17
CA VAL A 157 -22.01 -5.68 13.20
C VAL A 157 -20.91 -4.74 12.71
N TRP A 158 -19.92 -5.24 11.99
CA TRP A 158 -18.87 -4.41 11.42
C TRP A 158 -19.39 -3.46 10.35
N TYR A 159 -20.28 -3.91 9.48
CA TYR A 159 -20.96 -3.06 8.52
C TYR A 159 -21.71 -1.91 9.20
N ARG A 160 -22.54 -2.22 10.23
CA ARG A 160 -23.25 -1.20 11.01
C ARG A 160 -22.32 -0.21 11.74
N ARG A 161 -21.09 -0.60 12.02
CA ARG A 161 -20.04 0.27 12.61
C ARG A 161 -19.23 1.04 11.55
N GLY A 162 -19.70 1.12 10.32
CA GLY A 162 -19.09 1.91 9.24
C GLY A 162 -18.01 1.19 8.41
N ASN A 163 -17.81 -0.12 8.60
CA ASN A 163 -16.89 -0.87 7.74
C ASN A 163 -17.61 -1.37 6.50
N HIS A 164 -17.54 -0.59 5.42
CA HIS A 164 -18.20 -0.92 4.15
C HIS A 164 -17.61 -2.17 3.46
N GLU A 165 -16.36 -2.53 3.72
CA GLU A 165 -15.76 -3.76 3.15
C GLU A 165 -16.45 -5.02 3.67
N ALA A 166 -16.97 -4.99 4.91
CA ALA A 166 -17.69 -6.11 5.50
C ALA A 166 -18.96 -6.45 4.72
N SER A 167 -19.67 -5.45 4.12
CA SER A 167 -20.89 -5.70 3.36
C SER A 167 -20.69 -6.61 2.16
N TRP A 168 -19.53 -6.56 1.54
CA TRP A 168 -19.21 -7.37 0.35
C TRP A 168 -19.07 -8.85 0.67
N LEU A 169 -18.70 -9.18 1.91
CA LEU A 169 -18.55 -10.56 2.37
C LEU A 169 -19.84 -11.14 2.98
N ILE A 170 -20.83 -10.31 3.36
CA ILE A 170 -22.05 -10.81 4.03
C ILE A 170 -22.72 -11.89 3.18
N PHE A 171 -22.97 -11.62 1.91
CA PHE A 171 -23.68 -12.56 1.04
C PHE A 171 -22.87 -13.85 0.77
N PRO A 172 -21.59 -13.82 0.33
CA PRO A 172 -20.84 -15.04 0.10
C PRO A 172 -20.61 -15.86 1.39
N ILE A 173 -20.34 -15.22 2.52
CA ILE A 173 -20.15 -15.92 3.79
C ILE A 173 -21.48 -16.52 4.28
N LEU A 174 -22.59 -15.78 4.16
CA LEU A 174 -23.91 -16.30 4.52
C LEU A 174 -24.26 -17.52 3.66
N LEU A 175 -23.97 -17.48 2.36
CA LEU A 175 -24.20 -18.59 1.45
C LEU A 175 -23.36 -19.82 1.81
N SER A 176 -22.06 -19.64 2.08
CA SER A 176 -21.16 -20.71 2.55
C SER A 176 -21.62 -21.28 3.90
N CYS A 177 -22.03 -20.43 4.85
CA CYS A 177 -22.49 -20.88 6.16
C CYS A 177 -23.87 -21.58 6.10
N MET A 178 -24.74 -21.18 5.18
CA MET A 178 -26.05 -21.81 4.99
C MET A 178 -25.94 -23.28 4.60
N THR A 179 -24.96 -23.65 3.75
CA THR A 179 -24.71 -25.03 3.36
C THR A 179 -24.41 -25.91 4.55
N ILE A 180 -23.63 -25.41 5.49
CA ILE A 180 -23.21 -26.10 6.72
C ILE A 180 -24.41 -26.32 7.65
N VAL A 181 -25.19 -25.26 7.88
CA VAL A 181 -26.38 -25.32 8.71
C VAL A 181 -27.38 -26.33 8.15
N LEU A 182 -27.53 -26.40 6.81
CA LEU A 182 -28.42 -27.37 6.16
C LEU A 182 -27.89 -28.81 6.29
N TYR A 183 -26.58 -29.01 6.13
CA TYR A 183 -25.96 -30.33 6.30
C TYR A 183 -26.11 -30.85 7.75
N ASP A 184 -25.73 -30.02 8.73
CA ASP A 184 -25.82 -30.37 10.16
C ASP A 184 -27.27 -30.48 10.64
N SER A 185 -28.22 -29.79 10.00
CA SER A 185 -29.64 -29.96 10.31
C SER A 185 -30.19 -31.34 9.89
N GLY A 186 -29.62 -31.94 8.83
CA GLY A 186 -29.89 -33.34 8.45
C GLY A 186 -29.52 -34.30 9.59
N TRP A 187 -28.37 -34.11 10.21
CA TRP A 187 -27.96 -34.88 11.40
C TRP A 187 -28.89 -34.63 12.61
N ALA A 188 -29.19 -33.34 12.91
CA ALA A 188 -30.07 -32.99 14.02
C ALA A 188 -31.48 -33.62 13.89
N THR A 189 -31.99 -33.78 12.65
CA THR A 189 -33.27 -34.47 12.43
C THR A 189 -33.18 -35.95 12.70
N SER A 190 -32.05 -36.61 12.41
CA SER A 190 -31.86 -38.03 12.70
C SER A 190 -31.73 -38.29 14.20
N VAL A 191 -31.09 -37.40 14.95
CA VAL A 191 -30.85 -37.52 16.41
C VAL A 191 -32.02 -37.03 17.25
N LEU A 192 -32.66 -35.90 16.84
CA LEU A 192 -33.74 -35.26 17.59
C LEU A 192 -35.13 -35.66 17.11
N GLY A 193 -35.23 -36.48 16.09
CA GLY A 193 -36.52 -36.92 15.50
C GLY A 193 -37.32 -35.82 14.79
N TRP A 194 -36.67 -34.71 14.48
CA TRP A 194 -37.29 -33.62 13.72
C TRP A 194 -37.42 -34.01 12.24
N LYS A 195 -38.56 -33.70 11.63
CA LYS A 195 -38.78 -33.92 10.18
C LYS A 195 -38.51 -32.61 9.44
N LEU A 196 -37.39 -32.52 8.77
CA LEU A 196 -37.15 -31.43 7.81
C LEU A 196 -37.99 -31.62 6.55
N PRO A 197 -38.36 -30.52 5.88
CA PRO A 197 -38.99 -30.59 4.56
C PRO A 197 -38.09 -31.34 3.56
N ARG A 198 -38.69 -32.24 2.79
CA ARG A 198 -37.97 -33.12 1.83
C ARG A 198 -37.09 -32.36 0.85
N TYR A 199 -37.50 -31.18 0.43
CA TYR A 199 -36.71 -30.34 -0.51
C TYR A 199 -35.36 -29.83 0.08
N LEU A 200 -35.14 -29.98 1.37
CA LEU A 200 -33.84 -29.64 2.02
C LEU A 200 -32.93 -30.88 2.12
N THR A 201 -33.48 -32.06 2.06
CA THR A 201 -32.77 -33.34 2.26
C THR A 201 -32.68 -34.19 1.00
N GLU A 202 -33.53 -33.93 0.02
CA GLU A 202 -33.54 -34.64 -1.27
C GLU A 202 -32.86 -33.78 -2.35
N SER A 203 -32.30 -34.45 -3.40
CA SER A 203 -31.71 -33.78 -4.54
C SER A 203 -32.78 -33.02 -5.33
N LEU A 204 -32.46 -31.79 -5.73
CA LEU A 204 -33.24 -31.01 -6.68
C LEU A 204 -32.98 -31.53 -8.09
N GLU A 205 -33.99 -32.07 -8.76
CA GLU A 205 -33.85 -32.48 -10.15
C GLU A 205 -34.00 -31.26 -11.08
N ILE A 206 -32.89 -30.76 -11.62
CA ILE A 206 -32.89 -29.72 -12.64
C ILE A 206 -32.64 -30.40 -13.98
N GLY A 207 -33.75 -30.75 -14.68
CA GLY A 207 -33.71 -31.57 -15.90
C GLY A 207 -33.32 -32.99 -15.58
N VAL A 208 -32.17 -33.46 -16.08
CA VAL A 208 -31.59 -34.79 -15.79
C VAL A 208 -30.49 -34.76 -14.74
N VAL A 209 -30.17 -33.58 -14.17
CA VAL A 209 -29.04 -33.41 -13.24
C VAL A 209 -29.56 -33.33 -11.81
N PRO A 210 -29.27 -34.29 -10.94
CA PRO A 210 -29.60 -34.22 -9.53
C PRO A 210 -28.57 -33.30 -8.82
N LEU A 211 -28.99 -32.10 -8.44
CA LEU A 211 -28.19 -31.18 -7.65
C LEU A 211 -28.67 -31.16 -6.20
N GLN A 212 -27.75 -31.18 -5.29
CA GLN A 212 -28.05 -30.98 -3.88
C GLN A 212 -28.08 -29.47 -3.54
N VAL A 213 -28.76 -29.08 -2.48
CA VAL A 213 -28.89 -27.66 -2.09
C VAL A 213 -27.52 -27.02 -1.86
N TRP A 214 -26.55 -27.77 -1.32
CA TRP A 214 -25.19 -27.28 -1.16
C TRP A 214 -24.42 -27.11 -2.48
N ASP A 215 -24.70 -27.93 -3.51
CA ASP A 215 -24.11 -27.74 -4.84
C ASP A 215 -24.55 -26.42 -5.45
N VAL A 216 -25.84 -26.07 -5.31
CA VAL A 216 -26.39 -24.81 -5.77
C VAL A 216 -25.75 -23.63 -5.01
N ALA A 217 -25.58 -23.76 -3.71
CA ALA A 217 -24.93 -22.72 -2.92
C ALA A 217 -23.44 -22.54 -3.28
N ASN A 218 -22.72 -23.63 -3.51
CA ASN A 218 -21.34 -23.59 -3.97
C ASN A 218 -21.20 -22.98 -5.38
N LEU A 219 -22.11 -23.30 -6.30
CA LEU A 219 -22.18 -22.70 -7.63
C LEU A 219 -22.43 -21.20 -7.59
N LEU A 220 -23.18 -20.68 -6.61
CA LEU A 220 -23.40 -19.26 -6.40
C LEU A 220 -22.24 -18.58 -5.64
N PHE A 221 -21.58 -19.32 -4.75
CA PHE A 221 -20.48 -18.80 -3.95
C PHE A 221 -19.28 -18.43 -4.82
N ILE A 222 -18.85 -19.31 -5.75
CA ILE A 222 -17.69 -19.09 -6.60
C ILE A 222 -17.77 -17.77 -7.39
N PRO A 223 -18.81 -17.53 -8.22
CA PRO A 223 -18.90 -16.29 -8.97
C PRO A 223 -19.06 -15.06 -8.07
N THR A 224 -19.78 -15.20 -6.95
CA THR A 224 -19.97 -14.09 -6.01
C THR A 224 -18.64 -13.65 -5.40
N ILE A 225 -17.86 -14.58 -4.89
CA ILE A 225 -16.55 -14.24 -4.32
C ILE A 225 -15.55 -13.77 -5.40
N GLY A 226 -15.65 -14.33 -6.61
CA GLY A 226 -14.88 -13.89 -7.77
C GLY A 226 -15.17 -12.42 -8.14
N VAL A 227 -16.45 -12.03 -8.17
CA VAL A 227 -16.88 -10.63 -8.39
C VAL A 227 -16.36 -9.72 -7.29
N VAL A 228 -16.47 -10.13 -6.01
CA VAL A 228 -15.96 -9.35 -4.87
C VAL A 228 -14.45 -9.10 -4.99
N ILE A 229 -13.67 -10.14 -5.33
CA ILE A 229 -12.22 -10.02 -5.54
C ILE A 229 -11.92 -9.09 -6.71
N LEU A 230 -12.61 -9.27 -7.85
CA LEU A 230 -12.42 -8.45 -9.04
C LEU A 230 -12.72 -6.97 -8.78
N LEU A 231 -13.83 -6.66 -8.11
CA LEU A 231 -14.21 -5.29 -7.75
C LEU A 231 -13.19 -4.66 -6.81
N ARG A 232 -12.69 -5.42 -5.84
CA ARG A 232 -11.64 -4.93 -4.93
C ARG A 232 -10.33 -4.68 -5.66
N PHE A 233 -9.91 -5.60 -6.50
CA PHE A 233 -8.70 -5.46 -7.31
C PHE A 233 -8.76 -4.25 -8.24
N THR A 234 -9.86 -4.10 -8.98
CA THR A 234 -10.04 -2.96 -9.90
C THR A 234 -10.08 -1.63 -9.16
N ARG A 235 -10.68 -1.59 -7.96
CA ARG A 235 -10.70 -0.38 -7.12
C ARG A 235 -9.30 -0.02 -6.63
N ALA A 236 -8.56 -0.97 -6.08
CA ALA A 236 -7.19 -0.76 -5.63
C ALA A 236 -6.26 -0.30 -6.78
N SER A 237 -6.38 -0.94 -7.95
CA SER A 237 -5.62 -0.54 -9.15
C SER A 237 -5.97 0.88 -9.62
N ARG A 238 -7.25 1.26 -9.59
CA ARG A 238 -7.66 2.63 -9.94
C ARG A 238 -7.15 3.67 -8.95
N GLU A 239 -7.20 3.39 -7.65
CA GLU A 239 -6.67 4.28 -6.61
C GLU A 239 -5.17 4.50 -6.79
N GLN A 240 -4.40 3.45 -7.09
CA GLN A 240 -2.97 3.55 -7.41
C GLN A 240 -2.71 4.33 -8.69
N ALA A 241 -3.46 4.06 -9.76
CA ALA A 241 -3.31 4.77 -11.03
C ALA A 241 -3.64 6.26 -10.90
N ASN A 242 -4.69 6.61 -10.15
CA ASN A 242 -5.06 8.01 -9.89
C ASN A 242 -3.97 8.73 -9.08
N ALA A 243 -3.46 8.11 -8.01
CA ALA A 243 -2.37 8.67 -7.23
C ALA A 243 -1.11 8.89 -8.08
N ALA A 244 -0.73 7.91 -8.92
CA ALA A 244 0.40 8.03 -9.83
C ALA A 244 0.19 9.16 -10.87
N ALA A 245 -1.03 9.33 -11.38
CA ALA A 245 -1.36 10.41 -12.32
C ALA A 245 -1.28 11.79 -11.65
N GLU A 246 -1.78 11.93 -10.41
CA GLU A 246 -1.68 13.17 -9.62
C GLU A 246 -0.21 13.55 -9.38
N PHE A 247 0.64 12.61 -8.97
CA PHE A 247 2.07 12.84 -8.81
C PHE A 247 2.76 13.18 -10.14
N GLY A 248 2.38 12.50 -11.22
CA GLY A 248 2.91 12.80 -12.55
C GLY A 248 2.61 14.22 -13.02
N ALA A 249 1.37 14.69 -12.80
CA ALA A 249 0.98 16.07 -13.11
C ALA A 249 1.74 17.09 -12.25
N ALA A 250 1.91 16.84 -10.95
CA ALA A 250 2.68 17.70 -10.08
C ALA A 250 4.15 17.80 -10.46
N ARG A 251 4.77 16.67 -10.86
CA ARG A 251 6.15 16.62 -11.35
C ARG A 251 6.33 17.45 -12.62
N GLU A 252 5.36 17.41 -13.53
CA GLU A 252 5.41 18.20 -14.76
C GLU A 252 5.32 19.70 -14.48
N ILE A 253 4.44 20.11 -13.53
CA ILE A 253 4.36 21.50 -13.08
C ILE A 253 5.69 21.93 -12.46
N GLN A 254 6.26 21.14 -11.55
CA GLN A 254 7.53 21.46 -10.90
C GLN A 254 8.68 21.60 -11.91
N ARG A 255 8.76 20.70 -12.90
CA ARG A 255 9.77 20.80 -13.99
C ARG A 255 9.67 22.11 -14.76
N THR A 256 8.48 22.67 -14.92
CA THR A 256 8.28 23.94 -15.61
C THR A 256 8.73 25.13 -14.75
N LEU A 257 8.78 24.96 -13.44
CA LEU A 257 9.17 26.01 -12.50
C LEU A 257 10.67 26.03 -12.21
N VAL A 258 11.34 24.86 -12.23
CA VAL A 258 12.82 24.77 -12.13
C VAL A 258 13.43 25.25 -13.44
N PRO A 259 14.45 26.11 -13.43
CA PRO A 259 15.08 26.61 -14.65
C PRO A 259 15.61 25.47 -15.53
N ALA A 260 15.12 25.34 -16.76
CA ALA A 260 15.60 24.35 -17.71
C ALA A 260 17.03 24.67 -18.23
N SER A 261 17.40 25.94 -18.20
CA SER A 261 18.74 26.44 -18.50
C SER A 261 19.03 27.65 -17.61
N LEU A 262 20.26 27.75 -17.18
CA LEU A 262 20.71 28.91 -16.40
C LEU A 262 21.02 30.07 -17.36
N PRO A 263 20.61 31.31 -17.05
CA PRO A 263 20.99 32.45 -17.84
C PRO A 263 22.52 32.70 -17.73
N ALA A 264 23.12 33.15 -18.83
CA ALA A 264 24.52 33.53 -18.84
C ALA A 264 24.70 34.99 -18.37
N PHE A 265 25.63 35.23 -17.45
CA PHE A 265 25.98 36.56 -16.96
C PHE A 265 27.46 36.83 -17.27
N PRO A 266 27.78 37.97 -17.91
CA PRO A 266 29.18 38.30 -18.20
C PRO A 266 30.05 38.33 -16.92
N GLY A 267 31.16 37.62 -16.95
CA GLY A 267 32.07 37.53 -15.81
C GLY A 267 31.66 36.52 -14.73
N TYR A 268 30.58 35.75 -14.93
CA TYR A 268 30.14 34.75 -13.98
C TYR A 268 29.82 33.39 -14.64
N GLN A 269 30.36 32.34 -14.08
CA GLN A 269 29.97 30.96 -14.41
C GLN A 269 29.04 30.43 -13.33
N ILE A 270 27.83 30.05 -13.71
CA ILE A 270 26.82 29.49 -12.82
C ILE A 270 26.54 28.05 -13.17
N ASP A 271 26.52 27.19 -12.16
CA ASP A 271 26.26 25.78 -12.30
C ASP A 271 25.26 25.34 -11.23
N ALA A 272 24.35 24.41 -11.57
CA ALA A 272 23.30 23.93 -10.63
C ALA A 272 23.07 22.43 -10.79
N ALA A 273 22.88 21.76 -9.69
CA ALA A 273 22.43 20.37 -9.61
C ALA A 273 21.17 20.29 -8.73
N TYR A 274 20.16 19.58 -9.21
CA TYR A 274 18.92 19.32 -8.51
C TYR A 274 18.54 17.86 -8.65
N ILE A 275 18.47 17.14 -7.55
CA ILE A 275 18.16 15.70 -7.48
C ILE A 275 17.05 15.49 -6.45
N PRO A 276 15.79 15.34 -6.88
CA PRO A 276 14.69 15.10 -5.96
C PRO A 276 14.77 13.69 -5.35
N ALA A 277 14.42 13.55 -4.07
CA ALA A 277 14.37 12.28 -3.35
C ALA A 277 13.13 11.44 -3.71
N ALA A 278 12.06 12.08 -4.15
CA ALA A 278 10.79 11.46 -4.54
C ALA A 278 10.35 11.92 -5.93
N GLU A 279 9.10 11.59 -6.32
CA GLU A 279 8.50 12.03 -7.59
C GLU A 279 8.47 13.56 -7.73
N VAL A 280 8.29 14.27 -6.61
CA VAL A 280 8.32 15.73 -6.48
C VAL A 280 9.07 16.13 -5.22
N GLY A 281 9.94 17.15 -5.34
CA GLY A 281 10.75 17.68 -4.24
C GLY A 281 10.16 18.94 -3.60
N GLY A 282 10.63 19.23 -2.38
CA GLY A 282 10.37 20.47 -1.65
C GLY A 282 11.32 21.60 -2.02
N ASP A 283 12.52 21.25 -2.46
CA ASP A 283 13.57 22.20 -2.81
C ASP A 283 13.20 23.09 -3.99
N LEU A 284 13.65 24.33 -3.92
CA LEU A 284 13.49 25.30 -5.00
C LEU A 284 14.79 26.09 -5.22
N TYR A 285 15.07 26.45 -6.46
CA TYR A 285 16.09 27.43 -6.80
C TYR A 285 15.69 28.28 -7.98
N GLN A 286 16.20 29.50 -8.05
CA GLN A 286 16.01 30.42 -9.16
C GLN A 286 17.30 31.22 -9.41
N VAL A 287 17.56 31.52 -10.69
CA VAL A 287 18.56 32.49 -11.11
C VAL A 287 17.87 33.47 -12.03
N ILE A 288 17.76 34.74 -11.63
CA ILE A 288 16.93 35.73 -12.31
C ILE A 288 17.77 36.98 -12.61
N ALA A 289 17.82 37.37 -13.89
CA ALA A 289 18.44 38.63 -14.27
C ALA A 289 17.61 39.82 -13.82
N LYS A 290 18.28 40.90 -13.34
CA LYS A 290 17.69 42.19 -13.02
C LYS A 290 18.00 43.22 -14.12
N THR A 291 17.26 44.29 -14.15
CA THR A 291 17.35 45.34 -15.19
C THR A 291 18.63 46.19 -15.12
N ASP A 292 19.29 46.21 -13.96
CA ASP A 292 20.53 46.95 -13.68
C ASP A 292 21.80 46.17 -14.00
N GLY A 293 21.66 44.98 -14.59
CA GLY A 293 22.77 44.06 -14.91
C GLY A 293 23.19 43.17 -13.74
N SER A 294 22.63 43.31 -12.55
CA SER A 294 22.77 42.40 -11.45
C SER A 294 21.91 41.13 -11.68
N PHE A 295 22.13 40.11 -10.93
CA PHE A 295 21.28 38.91 -10.93
C PHE A 295 21.06 38.38 -9.53
N LEU A 296 19.91 37.71 -9.37
CA LEU A 296 19.48 37.14 -8.13
C LEU A 296 19.64 35.62 -8.19
N VAL A 297 20.28 35.06 -7.16
CA VAL A 297 20.34 33.61 -6.92
C VAL A 297 19.55 33.31 -5.68
N VAL A 298 18.59 32.42 -5.78
CA VAL A 298 17.73 32.02 -4.65
C VAL A 298 17.75 30.51 -4.53
N VAL A 299 17.97 30.00 -3.31
CA VAL A 299 17.84 28.60 -2.94
C VAL A 299 16.94 28.53 -1.72
N GLY A 300 16.08 27.52 -1.66
CA GLY A 300 15.20 27.33 -0.51
C GLY A 300 14.70 25.90 -0.43
N ASP A 301 14.24 25.52 0.74
CA ASP A 301 13.60 24.25 1.02
C ASP A 301 12.27 24.43 1.75
N VAL A 302 11.26 23.68 1.33
CA VAL A 302 9.90 23.71 1.87
C VAL A 302 9.73 22.59 2.89
N SER A 303 9.43 22.94 4.13
CA SER A 303 9.18 21.98 5.20
C SER A 303 8.11 20.95 4.85
N GLY A 304 8.45 19.66 5.00
CA GLY A 304 7.60 18.53 4.64
C GLY A 304 7.97 17.92 3.30
N LYS A 305 7.24 16.88 2.88
CA LYS A 305 7.59 16.10 1.67
C LYS A 305 6.38 15.92 0.75
N GLY A 306 6.65 15.61 -0.51
CA GLY A 306 5.65 15.23 -1.50
C GLY A 306 4.86 16.40 -2.08
N LEU A 307 3.68 16.11 -2.62
CA LEU A 307 2.87 17.03 -3.41
C LEU A 307 2.60 18.37 -2.72
N LYS A 308 2.33 18.37 -1.41
CA LYS A 308 2.02 19.59 -0.66
C LYS A 308 3.21 20.53 -0.57
N ALA A 309 4.41 20.01 -0.30
CA ALA A 309 5.66 20.79 -0.28
C ALA A 309 5.95 21.36 -1.68
N ALA A 310 5.87 20.54 -2.72
CA ALA A 310 6.06 20.97 -4.10
C ALA A 310 5.09 22.08 -4.54
N MET A 311 3.82 22.01 -4.15
CA MET A 311 2.83 23.06 -4.43
C MET A 311 3.17 24.37 -3.71
N SER A 312 3.61 24.32 -2.44
CA SER A 312 4.06 25.49 -1.70
C SER A 312 5.30 26.12 -2.34
N GLY A 313 6.26 25.29 -2.79
CA GLY A 313 7.42 25.73 -3.55
C GLY A 313 7.04 26.43 -4.86
N ALA A 314 6.06 25.87 -5.59
CA ALA A 314 5.55 26.48 -6.83
C ALA A 314 4.95 27.88 -6.59
N VAL A 315 4.16 28.03 -5.54
CA VAL A 315 3.60 29.33 -5.14
C VAL A 315 4.72 30.30 -4.76
N ALA A 316 5.72 29.85 -3.99
CA ALA A 316 6.87 30.67 -3.60
C ALA A 316 7.67 31.14 -4.83
N ILE A 317 7.92 30.28 -5.81
CA ILE A 317 8.61 30.65 -7.08
C ILE A 317 7.78 31.66 -7.88
N GLY A 318 6.46 31.48 -7.98
CA GLY A 318 5.57 32.42 -8.66
C GLY A 318 5.59 33.81 -8.02
N ALA A 319 5.50 33.86 -6.68
CA ALA A 319 5.61 35.10 -5.90
C ALA A 319 6.99 35.74 -6.07
N LEU A 320 8.07 34.95 -5.98
CA LEU A 320 9.45 35.40 -6.16
C LEU A 320 9.66 36.09 -7.51
N ARG A 321 9.24 35.46 -8.60
CA ARG A 321 9.35 36.02 -9.96
C ARG A 321 8.62 37.34 -10.11
N THR A 322 7.43 37.49 -9.47
CA THR A 322 6.64 38.69 -9.49
C THR A 322 7.32 39.80 -8.69
N LEU A 323 7.83 39.50 -7.48
CA LEU A 323 8.49 40.46 -6.61
C LEU A 323 9.84 40.94 -7.16
N THR A 324 10.57 40.09 -7.87
CA THR A 324 11.85 40.44 -8.51
C THR A 324 11.65 41.53 -9.57
N ALA A 325 10.51 41.57 -10.25
CA ALA A 325 10.19 42.61 -11.23
C ALA A 325 10.10 44.05 -10.60
N ALA A 326 9.89 44.14 -9.28
CA ALA A 326 9.87 45.42 -8.54
C ALA A 326 11.27 45.89 -8.14
N ASN A 327 12.32 45.22 -8.55
CA ASN A 327 13.73 45.52 -8.26
C ASN A 327 14.04 45.75 -6.76
N LEU A 328 13.40 44.94 -5.91
CA LEU A 328 13.59 44.96 -4.47
C LEU A 328 14.96 44.39 -4.08
N SER A 329 15.50 44.89 -2.92
CA SER A 329 16.70 44.25 -2.32
C SER A 329 16.35 42.88 -1.74
N PRO A 330 17.35 42.00 -1.50
CA PRO A 330 17.14 40.65 -0.97
C PRO A 330 16.29 40.59 0.29
N ALA A 331 16.49 41.48 1.25
CA ALA A 331 15.69 41.51 2.49
C ALA A 331 14.22 41.87 2.21
N LEU A 332 13.96 42.93 1.43
CA LEU A 332 12.60 43.33 1.06
C LEU A 332 11.90 42.29 0.23
N LEU A 333 12.64 41.52 -0.58
CA LEU A 333 12.13 40.43 -1.37
C LEU A 333 11.68 39.29 -0.46
N LEU A 334 12.49 38.88 0.54
CA LEU A 334 12.12 37.88 1.54
C LEU A 334 10.93 38.30 2.38
N GLU A 335 10.83 39.59 2.79
CA GLU A 335 9.66 40.12 3.48
C GLU A 335 8.39 40.02 2.63
N GLY A 336 8.47 40.40 1.35
CA GLY A 336 7.37 40.31 0.41
C GLY A 336 6.92 38.86 0.22
N LEU A 337 7.88 37.95 0.09
CA LEU A 337 7.63 36.50 -0.04
C LEU A 337 7.00 35.93 1.23
N ASN A 338 7.50 36.31 2.42
CA ASN A 338 6.95 35.92 3.71
C ASN A 338 5.48 36.35 3.85
N ARG A 339 5.13 37.57 3.47
CA ARG A 339 3.74 38.08 3.50
C ARG A 339 2.84 37.24 2.58
N GLN A 340 3.30 36.86 1.37
CA GLN A 340 2.53 36.05 0.43
C GLN A 340 2.28 34.64 0.97
N ILE A 341 3.32 33.98 1.50
CA ILE A 341 3.23 32.64 2.06
C ILE A 341 2.29 32.62 3.26
N THR A 342 2.42 33.60 4.18
CA THR A 342 1.58 33.72 5.38
C THR A 342 0.12 33.99 5.03
N ALA A 343 -0.14 34.84 4.04
CA ALA A 343 -1.51 35.18 3.60
C ALA A 343 -2.22 34.01 2.92
N GLY A 344 -1.46 33.12 2.25
CA GLY A 344 -1.99 31.92 1.55
C GLY A 344 -2.48 30.80 2.46
N GLY A 345 -2.34 30.91 3.79
CA GLY A 345 -2.78 29.89 4.74
C GLY A 345 -2.03 28.55 4.60
N HIS A 346 -0.84 28.56 4.02
CA HIS A 346 -0.02 27.36 3.82
C HIS A 346 0.47 26.85 5.19
N SER A 347 0.28 25.58 5.46
CA SER A 347 0.80 24.94 6.67
C SER A 347 2.23 24.48 6.39
N GLY A 348 3.20 25.07 7.05
CA GLY A 348 4.61 24.80 6.90
C GLY A 348 5.41 26.11 6.76
N PHE A 349 6.72 25.98 6.77
CA PHE A 349 7.67 27.08 6.59
C PHE A 349 8.58 26.77 5.40
N ILE A 350 9.27 27.80 4.91
CA ILE A 350 10.26 27.68 3.83
C ILE A 350 11.55 28.31 4.33
N THR A 351 12.65 27.55 4.31
CA THR A 351 13.96 28.13 4.45
C THR A 351 14.40 28.73 3.12
N CYS A 352 15.00 29.92 3.12
CA CYS A 352 15.35 30.58 1.86
C CYS A 352 16.59 31.47 2.01
N LEU A 353 17.55 31.27 1.13
CA LEU A 353 18.72 32.16 0.97
C LEU A 353 18.59 32.91 -0.34
N CYS A 354 18.64 34.22 -0.29
CA CYS A 354 18.55 35.14 -1.42
C CYS A 354 19.85 35.90 -1.55
N VAL A 355 20.48 35.85 -2.72
CA VAL A 355 21.77 36.52 -3.02
C VAL A 355 21.61 37.36 -4.28
N GLU A 356 21.83 38.66 -4.18
CA GLU A 356 21.94 39.56 -5.32
C GLU A 356 23.42 39.79 -5.64
N ILE A 357 23.82 39.57 -6.88
CA ILE A 357 25.21 39.67 -7.33
C ILE A 357 25.29 40.72 -8.42
N HIS A 358 26.17 41.70 -8.20
CA HIS A 358 26.41 42.78 -9.14
C HIS A 358 27.62 42.54 -10.06
N PRO A 359 27.66 43.12 -11.27
CA PRO A 359 28.77 42.93 -12.21
C PRO A 359 30.17 43.25 -11.69
N ASP A 360 30.26 44.15 -10.66
CA ASP A 360 31.53 44.55 -10.02
C ASP A 360 31.95 43.65 -8.83
N GLY A 361 31.25 42.56 -8.62
CA GLY A 361 31.50 41.60 -7.54
C GLY A 361 30.82 41.91 -6.21
N TRP A 362 30.19 43.09 -6.02
CA TRP A 362 29.40 43.31 -4.82
C TRP A 362 28.23 42.32 -4.74
N SER A 363 28.06 41.73 -3.61
CA SER A 363 27.01 40.73 -3.37
C SER A 363 26.28 41.02 -2.09
N VAL A 364 24.96 40.99 -2.13
CA VAL A 364 24.05 41.25 -1.01
C VAL A 364 23.28 39.98 -0.69
N PHE A 365 23.32 39.59 0.56
CA PHE A 365 22.69 38.34 1.06
C PHE A 365 21.57 38.66 2.02
N ALA A 366 20.47 37.91 1.94
CA ALA A 366 19.45 37.84 2.99
C ALA A 366 19.08 36.40 3.23
N ASN A 367 19.05 35.96 4.49
CA ASN A 367 18.88 34.56 4.88
C ASN A 367 17.63 34.40 5.77
N ALA A 368 16.67 33.63 5.31
CA ALA A 368 15.45 33.24 6.02
C ALA A 368 15.60 31.80 6.56
N GLY A 369 16.52 31.58 7.49
CA GLY A 369 16.72 30.32 8.19
C GLY A 369 17.27 29.17 7.32
N HIS A 370 17.89 29.50 6.19
CA HIS A 370 18.56 28.51 5.32
C HIS A 370 20.02 28.29 5.73
N LEU A 371 20.63 27.22 5.21
CA LEU A 371 22.05 26.97 5.43
C LEU A 371 22.90 28.12 4.92
N SER A 372 23.97 28.43 5.64
CA SER A 372 24.96 29.41 5.22
C SER A 372 25.66 28.96 3.94
N PRO A 373 25.94 29.88 2.98
CA PRO A 373 26.69 29.53 1.78
C PRO A 373 28.18 29.38 2.09
N TYR A 374 28.90 28.69 1.20
CA TYR A 374 30.37 28.58 1.28
C TYR A 374 31.04 29.48 0.25
N ARG A 375 32.15 30.11 0.64
CA ARG A 375 33.03 30.84 -0.25
C ARG A 375 34.41 30.19 -0.26
N ASN A 376 34.85 29.67 -1.40
CA ASN A 376 36.18 29.06 -1.56
C ASN A 376 36.46 27.93 -0.56
N GLY A 377 35.45 27.19 -0.11
CA GLY A 377 35.62 26.13 0.90
C GLY A 377 35.48 26.59 2.35
N GLU A 378 35.11 27.83 2.61
CA GLU A 378 34.85 28.39 3.94
C GLU A 378 33.40 28.80 4.10
N GLU A 379 32.79 28.50 5.23
CA GLU A 379 31.39 28.91 5.52
C GLU A 379 31.33 30.43 5.68
N LEU A 380 30.36 31.06 5.03
CA LEU A 380 30.15 32.50 5.05
C LEU A 380 28.96 32.84 5.97
N ASP A 381 29.24 33.49 7.09
CA ASP A 381 28.17 33.98 7.95
C ASP A 381 27.40 35.14 7.29
N CYS A 382 26.16 34.88 6.91
CA CYS A 382 25.25 35.85 6.30
C CYS A 382 24.19 36.38 7.27
N GLY A 383 24.26 35.96 8.54
CA GLY A 383 23.22 36.26 9.54
C GLY A 383 21.91 35.55 9.19
N ALA A 384 21.42 34.66 10.03
CA ALA A 384 20.16 33.94 9.80
C ALA A 384 19.00 34.65 10.51
N SER A 385 17.88 34.80 9.81
CA SER A 385 16.58 35.18 10.35
C SER A 385 15.64 33.96 10.40
N LEU A 386 14.40 34.15 10.83
CA LEU A 386 13.40 33.08 10.87
C LEU A 386 12.99 32.64 9.45
N PRO A 387 12.71 31.34 9.25
CA PRO A 387 12.13 30.85 8.00
C PRO A 387 10.84 31.58 7.60
N LEU A 388 10.59 31.64 6.29
CA LEU A 388 9.38 32.21 5.72
C LEU A 388 8.14 31.42 6.17
N GLY A 389 7.05 32.12 6.48
CA GLY A 389 5.78 31.51 6.85
C GLY A 389 5.60 31.20 8.32
N LEU A 390 6.64 31.34 9.16
CA LEU A 390 6.54 31.13 10.62
C LEU A 390 5.89 32.31 11.33
N ILE A 391 6.31 33.52 11.01
CA ILE A 391 5.82 34.76 11.63
C ILE A 391 5.51 35.78 10.53
N LYS A 392 4.31 36.38 10.57
CA LYS A 392 3.83 37.27 9.51
C LYS A 392 4.73 38.47 9.28
N ASP A 393 5.21 39.11 10.35
CA ASP A 393 6.00 40.35 10.32
C ASP A 393 7.46 40.03 10.69
N ALA A 394 8.04 39.03 10.09
CA ALA A 394 9.47 38.69 10.26
C ALA A 394 10.33 39.76 9.55
N ASP A 395 11.44 40.16 10.22
CA ASP A 395 12.42 41.12 9.71
C ASP A 395 13.64 40.33 9.16
N TYR A 396 14.09 40.69 7.98
CA TYR A 396 15.24 40.09 7.32
C TYR A 396 16.36 41.10 7.14
N ARG A 397 17.57 40.70 7.54
CA ARG A 397 18.75 41.56 7.48
C ARG A 397 19.61 41.22 6.28
N GLU A 398 20.31 42.25 5.79
CA GLU A 398 21.26 42.06 4.68
C GLU A 398 22.70 42.04 5.20
N ALA A 399 23.47 41.07 4.68
CA ALA A 399 24.91 41.05 4.75
C ALA A 399 25.47 41.43 3.38
N ARG A 400 26.63 42.09 3.33
CA ARG A 400 27.27 42.56 2.10
C ARG A 400 28.72 42.11 2.06
N ILE A 401 29.09 41.49 0.98
CA ILE A 401 30.48 41.09 0.71
C ILE A 401 30.87 41.50 -0.69
N ARG A 402 32.17 41.48 -0.98
CA ARG A 402 32.71 41.63 -2.30
C ARG A 402 33.37 40.35 -2.77
N LEU A 403 32.90 39.79 -3.86
CA LEU A 403 33.54 38.69 -4.57
C LEU A 403 34.70 39.27 -5.42
N PHE A 404 35.77 38.55 -5.51
CA PHE A 404 36.91 38.87 -6.35
C PHE A 404 37.03 37.84 -7.49
N PRO A 405 37.64 38.20 -8.62
CA PRO A 405 37.91 37.23 -9.69
C PRO A 405 38.58 35.96 -9.13
N GLY A 406 38.03 34.80 -9.46
CA GLY A 406 38.45 33.49 -8.93
C GLY A 406 37.65 33.03 -7.70
N ASP A 407 36.85 33.88 -7.06
CA ASP A 407 35.98 33.47 -5.96
C ASP A 407 34.84 32.60 -6.44
N LYS A 408 34.60 31.54 -5.66
CA LYS A 408 33.48 30.62 -5.88
C LYS A 408 32.56 30.61 -4.69
N LEU A 409 31.27 30.91 -4.93
CA LEU A 409 30.18 30.86 -3.97
C LEU A 409 29.41 29.56 -4.20
N THR A 410 29.13 28.80 -3.13
CA THR A 410 28.34 27.56 -3.16
C THR A 410 27.17 27.67 -2.20
N LEU A 411 25.98 27.48 -2.73
CA LEU A 411 24.71 27.41 -1.99
C LEU A 411 24.19 25.99 -2.10
N LEU A 412 23.66 25.47 -1.02
CA LEU A 412 23.12 24.09 -1.01
C LEU A 412 21.99 23.94 0.02
N THR A 413 21.10 22.97 -0.20
CA THR A 413 20.07 22.59 0.74
C THR A 413 20.56 21.51 1.71
N ASP A 414 19.79 21.27 2.77
CA ASP A 414 20.15 20.34 3.83
C ASP A 414 20.24 18.88 3.39
N GLY A 415 19.62 18.50 2.27
CA GLY A 415 19.74 17.16 1.68
C GLY A 415 21.18 16.74 1.36
N VAL A 416 22.14 17.68 1.20
CA VAL A 416 23.56 17.37 1.12
C VAL A 416 24.10 16.98 2.48
N VAL A 417 23.82 17.76 3.52
CA VAL A 417 24.33 17.58 4.88
C VAL A 417 23.67 16.39 5.57
N GLU A 418 22.38 16.20 5.32
CA GLU A 418 21.53 15.16 5.91
C GLU A 418 21.55 13.83 5.15
N ALA A 419 22.26 13.73 4.02
CA ALA A 419 22.46 12.48 3.32
C ALA A 419 22.92 11.37 4.25
N ARG A 420 22.28 10.18 4.22
CA ARG A 420 22.54 9.06 5.15
C ARG A 420 23.01 7.83 4.42
N ASN A 421 24.08 7.24 4.92
CA ASN A 421 24.52 5.94 4.43
C ASN A 421 23.65 4.78 4.98
N SER A 422 23.90 3.57 4.52
CA SER A 422 23.20 2.35 4.95
C SER A 422 23.36 2.02 6.44
N GLN A 423 24.31 2.66 7.14
CA GLN A 423 24.54 2.51 8.57
C GLN A 423 23.82 3.61 9.40
N GLY A 424 23.16 4.57 8.72
CA GLY A 424 22.45 5.68 9.34
C GLY A 424 23.36 6.87 9.72
N GLU A 425 24.61 6.86 9.27
CA GLU A 425 25.55 7.96 9.50
C GLU A 425 25.25 9.12 8.53
N LEU A 426 25.25 10.36 9.04
CA LEU A 426 25.08 11.57 8.25
C LEU A 426 26.35 11.93 7.46
N PHE A 427 26.17 12.51 6.27
CA PHE A 427 27.27 13.12 5.52
C PHE A 427 27.90 14.25 6.34
N GLY A 428 27.10 15.14 6.88
CA GLY A 428 27.44 16.12 7.88
C GLY A 428 28.21 17.34 7.33
N PHE A 429 28.35 18.36 8.18
CA PHE A 429 28.96 19.63 7.79
C PHE A 429 30.44 19.52 7.43
N GLU A 430 31.22 18.66 8.11
CA GLU A 430 32.65 18.51 7.84
C GLU A 430 32.94 17.99 6.44
N ARG A 431 32.20 16.94 5.99
CA ARG A 431 32.37 16.39 4.63
C ARG A 431 31.84 17.39 3.59
N THR A 432 30.74 18.10 3.90
CA THR A 432 30.19 19.14 3.04
C THR A 432 31.20 20.27 2.82
N LEU A 433 31.83 20.74 3.90
CA LEU A 433 32.88 21.78 3.84
C LEU A 433 34.04 21.33 2.94
N ALA A 434 34.52 20.09 3.11
CA ALA A 434 35.64 19.54 2.34
C ALA A 434 35.39 19.52 0.81
N ILE A 435 34.16 19.39 0.37
CA ILE A 435 33.81 19.33 -1.04
C ILE A 435 33.13 20.61 -1.58
N SER A 436 32.86 21.60 -0.72
CA SER A 436 32.08 22.80 -1.05
C SER A 436 32.72 23.68 -2.14
N SER A 437 34.00 23.55 -2.40
CA SER A 437 34.70 24.22 -3.50
C SER A 437 34.62 23.51 -4.85
N GLN A 438 34.02 22.31 -4.91
CA GLN A 438 33.85 21.53 -6.15
C GLN A 438 32.67 22.04 -7.00
N SER A 439 32.43 21.45 -8.19
CA SER A 439 31.26 21.79 -9.03
C SER A 439 29.95 21.34 -8.36
N ALA A 440 28.85 22.00 -8.71
CA ALA A 440 27.51 21.64 -8.19
C ALA A 440 27.19 20.15 -8.43
N GLN A 441 27.52 19.64 -9.64
CA GLN A 441 27.30 18.23 -9.98
C GLN A 441 28.15 17.29 -9.15
N HIS A 442 29.42 17.67 -8.85
CA HIS A 442 30.29 16.82 -8.04
C HIS A 442 29.77 16.72 -6.61
N ILE A 443 29.41 17.86 -6.00
CA ILE A 443 28.86 17.91 -4.65
C ILE A 443 27.57 17.07 -4.56
N ALA A 444 26.63 17.31 -5.47
CA ALA A 444 25.34 16.59 -5.48
C ALA A 444 25.51 15.08 -5.70
N ARG A 445 26.40 14.66 -6.60
CA ARG A 445 26.70 13.25 -6.84
C ARG A 445 27.35 12.59 -5.63
N THR A 446 28.28 13.26 -4.98
CA THR A 446 28.96 12.72 -3.78
C THR A 446 27.98 12.50 -2.64
N ALA A 447 27.04 13.44 -2.41
CA ALA A 447 25.98 13.28 -1.43
C ALA A 447 25.03 12.13 -1.80
N LEU A 448 24.63 12.04 -3.07
CA LEU A 448 23.78 10.96 -3.58
C LEU A 448 24.41 9.58 -3.44
N GLU A 449 25.70 9.45 -3.75
CA GLU A 449 26.45 8.18 -3.60
C GLU A 449 26.62 7.77 -2.15
N PHE A 450 26.69 8.72 -1.24
CA PHE A 450 26.72 8.44 0.20
C PHE A 450 25.36 7.92 0.69
N GLY A 451 24.25 8.51 0.19
CA GLY A 451 22.87 8.09 0.41
C GLY A 451 21.92 9.29 0.40
N GLN A 452 20.69 9.10 -0.05
CA GLN A 452 19.73 10.20 -0.19
C GLN A 452 18.50 9.99 0.72
N ASP A 453 18.26 10.94 1.62
CA ASP A 453 17.06 10.99 2.48
C ASP A 453 16.13 12.15 2.12
N ASP A 454 16.69 13.25 1.58
CA ASP A 454 15.94 14.43 1.15
C ASP A 454 16.40 14.95 -0.22
N ASP A 455 15.73 15.99 -0.73
CA ASP A 455 16.06 16.61 -2.01
C ASP A 455 17.45 17.24 -1.93
N ILE A 456 18.26 17.06 -2.97
CA ILE A 456 19.62 17.60 -3.05
C ILE A 456 19.62 18.72 -4.08
N THR A 457 19.84 19.96 -3.62
CA THR A 457 20.01 21.13 -4.47
C THR A 457 21.36 21.78 -4.17
N VAL A 458 22.13 22.02 -5.22
CA VAL A 458 23.43 22.71 -5.14
C VAL A 458 23.54 23.71 -6.25
N LEU A 459 23.90 24.95 -5.94
CA LEU A 459 24.27 25.98 -6.91
C LEU A 459 25.67 26.47 -6.62
N THR A 460 26.44 26.68 -7.68
CA THR A 460 27.75 27.34 -7.61
C THR A 460 27.80 28.53 -8.53
N VAL A 461 28.35 29.63 -8.03
CA VAL A 461 28.61 30.86 -8.80
C VAL A 461 30.09 31.18 -8.70
N MET A 462 30.79 31.15 -9.80
CA MET A 462 32.20 31.53 -9.89
C MET A 462 32.34 32.86 -10.60
N PHE A 463 33.04 33.80 -9.96
CA PHE A 463 33.38 35.10 -10.58
C PHE A 463 34.63 34.90 -11.44
N GLU A 464 34.45 35.00 -12.75
CA GLU A 464 35.54 34.90 -13.69
C GLU A 464 36.32 36.23 -13.80
N SER A 465 37.56 36.14 -14.26
CA SER A 465 38.45 37.30 -14.45
C SER A 465 38.12 38.09 -15.69
#